data_5f60509a9f86e9a6fc69c73cbfd8a195
#
_entry.id   5f60509a9f86e9a6fc69c73cbfd8a195
#
_cell.length_a   1.000
_cell.length_b   1.000
_cell.length_c   1.000
_cell.angle_alpha   90.00
_cell.angle_beta   90.00
_cell.angle_gamma   90.00
#
_symmetry.space_group_name_H-M   'P 1'
#
loop_
_entity.id
_entity.type
_entity.pdbx_description
1 polymer ?
#
loop_
_entity_poly.entity_id
_entity_poly.type
_entity_poly.pdbx_seq_one_letter_code
_entity_poly.pdbx_strand_id
1 'polypeptide(L)'
;MKRLLSTLLLAGVVIWSASQAMAFKPAVLFDMGGKFDKSFNEGIWNGLEKFRKETGIKYREFEVRQEAQREQFLRKLASKGSDPVIAVGFGQAAALTKVAKEFPNTKFSIIDMVVDLPNVQSIIFKEHEG
;
A
#
# COMPACT_ATOMS: atom_id res chain seq x y z
N MET A 1 45.44 44.26 36.99
CA MET A 1 44.89 42.89 37.09
C MET A 1 43.57 42.84 36.31
N LYS A 2 43.64 42.36 35.09
CA LYS A 2 42.43 42.28 34.22
C LYS A 2 41.98 40.81 34.23
N ARG A 3 40.80 40.55 34.83
CA ARG A 3 40.17 39.24 34.79
C ARG A 3 39.38 39.11 33.48
N LEU A 4 39.85 38.24 32.56
CA LEU A 4 39.12 37.81 31.37
C LEU A 4 38.09 36.75 31.77
N LEU A 5 36.79 37.11 31.69
CA LEU A 5 35.68 36.15 31.74
C LEU A 5 35.51 35.52 30.38
N SER A 6 35.91 34.25 30.26
CA SER A 6 35.60 33.45 29.09
C SER A 6 34.17 32.92 29.21
N THR A 7 33.22 33.49 28.47
CA THR A 7 31.89 32.95 28.30
C THR A 7 31.93 31.84 27.24
N LEU A 8 31.83 30.60 27.72
CA LEU A 8 31.59 29.44 26.85
C LEU A 8 30.11 29.49 26.36
N LEU A 9 29.94 29.81 25.07
CA LEU A 9 28.67 29.61 24.40
C LEU A 9 28.54 28.10 24.05
N LEU A 10 27.74 27.35 24.80
CA LEU A 10 27.25 26.04 24.41
C LEU A 10 26.19 26.22 23.31
N ALA A 11 26.57 26.06 22.06
CA ALA A 11 25.63 25.92 20.95
C ALA A 11 24.98 24.53 21.04
N GLY A 12 23.78 24.47 21.58
CA GLY A 12 22.96 23.26 21.57
C GLY A 12 22.53 22.97 20.13
N VAL A 13 23.11 21.94 19.53
CA VAL A 13 22.64 21.38 18.26
C VAL A 13 21.35 20.62 18.54
N VAL A 14 20.22 21.27 18.28
CA VAL A 14 18.90 20.59 18.26
C VAL A 14 18.86 19.76 16.99
N ILE A 15 19.16 18.46 17.10
CA ILE A 15 18.96 17.51 16.02
C ILE A 15 17.44 17.29 15.92
N TRP A 16 16.82 17.99 15.00
CA TRP A 16 15.44 17.73 14.61
C TRP A 16 15.43 16.43 13.82
N SER A 17 15.16 15.31 14.51
CA SER A 17 14.83 14.06 13.86
C SER A 17 13.49 14.26 13.13
N ALA A 18 13.56 14.69 11.88
CA ALA A 18 12.42 14.64 10.98
C ALA A 18 12.11 13.16 10.77
N SER A 19 11.14 12.64 11.55
CA SER A 19 10.50 11.37 11.24
C SER A 19 9.91 11.52 9.83
N GLN A 20 10.57 10.92 8.85
CA GLN A 20 10.02 10.86 7.50
C GLN A 20 8.77 9.99 7.58
N ALA A 21 7.62 10.63 7.69
CA ALA A 21 6.35 9.94 7.48
C ALA A 21 6.43 9.25 6.12
N MET A 22 6.40 7.91 6.10
CA MET A 22 6.38 7.16 4.84
C MET A 22 5.24 7.69 4.01
N ALA A 23 5.55 8.25 2.83
CA ALA A 23 4.54 8.84 1.97
C ALA A 23 3.53 7.77 1.57
N PHE A 24 2.25 8.00 1.87
CA PHE A 24 1.15 7.12 1.48
C PHE A 24 1.06 7.07 -0.05
N LYS A 25 1.38 5.93 -0.62
CA LYS A 25 1.46 5.69 -2.07
C LYS A 25 0.66 4.45 -2.47
N PRO A 26 -0.66 4.51 -2.40
CA PRO A 26 -1.49 3.34 -2.63
C PRO A 26 -1.36 2.84 -4.07
N ALA A 27 -1.48 1.54 -4.23
CA ALA A 27 -1.55 0.88 -5.52
C ALA A 27 -2.57 -0.24 -5.51
N VAL A 28 -3.15 -0.53 -6.66
CA VAL A 28 -4.20 -1.54 -6.83
C VAL A 28 -3.85 -2.47 -7.97
N LEU A 29 -4.01 -3.75 -7.74
CA LEU A 29 -3.96 -4.79 -8.76
C LEU A 29 -5.34 -5.38 -8.94
N PHE A 30 -6.00 -5.01 -10.04
CA PHE A 30 -7.30 -5.56 -10.43
C PHE A 30 -7.16 -6.99 -10.94
N ASP A 31 -8.18 -7.81 -10.67
CA ASP A 31 -8.24 -9.19 -11.14
C ASP A 31 -8.60 -9.27 -12.64
N MET A 32 -8.55 -10.48 -13.17
CA MET A 32 -8.94 -10.76 -14.57
C MET A 32 -10.37 -10.28 -14.83
N GLY A 33 -10.60 -9.76 -16.04
CA GLY A 33 -11.84 -9.04 -16.39
C GLY A 33 -11.63 -7.53 -16.51
N GLY A 34 -10.63 -7.01 -15.80
CA GLY A 34 -10.28 -5.60 -15.83
C GLY A 34 -11.24 -4.71 -15.03
N LYS A 35 -10.86 -3.46 -14.81
CA LYS A 35 -11.58 -2.52 -13.95
C LYS A 35 -12.97 -2.10 -14.46
N PHE A 36 -13.30 -2.38 -15.71
CA PHE A 36 -14.61 -2.07 -16.29
C PHE A 36 -15.44 -3.31 -16.59
N ASP A 37 -15.35 -4.31 -15.72
CA ASP A 37 -16.07 -5.59 -15.83
C ASP A 37 -17.57 -5.49 -15.55
N LYS A 38 -18.08 -4.29 -15.24
CA LYS A 38 -19.46 -4.02 -14.84
C LYS A 38 -19.90 -4.82 -13.61
N SER A 39 -18.97 -5.19 -12.77
CA SER A 39 -19.18 -6.02 -11.60
C SER A 39 -18.19 -5.68 -10.47
N PHE A 40 -17.48 -6.68 -9.98
CA PHE A 40 -16.61 -6.62 -8.80
C PHE A 40 -15.45 -5.63 -8.94
N ASN A 41 -14.66 -5.73 -10.01
CA ASN A 41 -13.53 -4.82 -10.23
C ASN A 41 -13.99 -3.37 -10.43
N GLU A 42 -15.10 -3.15 -11.14
CA GLU A 42 -15.63 -1.80 -11.34
C GLU A 42 -16.13 -1.18 -10.03
N GLY A 43 -16.72 -2.00 -9.14
CA GLY A 43 -17.09 -1.54 -7.79
C GLY A 43 -15.88 -1.04 -7.00
N ILE A 44 -14.78 -1.77 -7.04
CA ILE A 44 -13.51 -1.37 -6.41
C ILE A 44 -12.96 -0.09 -7.06
N TRP A 45 -12.97 -0.03 -8.38
CA TRP A 45 -12.51 1.17 -9.11
C TRP A 45 -13.33 2.41 -8.76
N ASN A 46 -14.66 2.29 -8.67
CA ASN A 46 -15.52 3.40 -8.25
C ASN A 46 -15.17 3.91 -6.85
N GLY A 47 -14.88 2.99 -5.91
CA GLY A 47 -14.42 3.33 -4.57
C GLY A 47 -13.08 4.08 -4.57
N LEU A 48 -12.14 3.65 -5.39
CA LEU A 48 -10.82 4.31 -5.56
C LEU A 48 -10.95 5.70 -6.19
N GLU A 49 -11.82 5.87 -7.17
CA GLU A 49 -12.07 7.18 -7.77
C GLU A 49 -12.75 8.15 -6.79
N LYS A 50 -13.66 7.65 -5.96
CA LYS A 50 -14.22 8.43 -4.85
C LYS A 50 -13.13 8.86 -3.87
N PHE A 51 -12.30 7.93 -3.41
CA PHE A 51 -11.15 8.21 -2.55
C PHE A 51 -10.23 9.27 -3.16
N ARG A 52 -9.87 9.13 -4.43
CA ARG A 52 -9.02 10.10 -5.13
C ARG A 52 -9.65 11.50 -5.20
N LYS A 53 -10.95 11.58 -5.44
CA LYS A 53 -11.68 12.86 -5.48
C LYS A 53 -11.76 13.53 -4.11
N GLU A 54 -11.97 12.76 -3.05
CA GLU A 54 -12.13 13.27 -1.69
C GLU A 54 -10.80 13.67 -1.04
N THR A 55 -9.71 12.95 -1.34
CA THR A 55 -8.42 13.12 -0.68
C THR A 55 -7.36 13.83 -1.51
N GLY A 56 -7.52 13.86 -2.84
CA GLY A 56 -6.49 14.30 -3.78
C GLY A 56 -5.32 13.30 -3.94
N ILE A 57 -5.34 12.18 -3.23
CA ILE A 57 -4.28 11.17 -3.27
C ILE A 57 -4.41 10.34 -4.54
N LYS A 58 -3.33 10.28 -5.32
CA LYS A 58 -3.25 9.44 -6.52
C LYS A 58 -2.81 8.03 -6.14
N TYR A 59 -3.27 7.05 -6.90
CA TYR A 59 -2.88 5.65 -6.77
C TYR A 59 -2.33 5.12 -8.09
N ARG A 60 -1.52 4.06 -8.02
CA ARG A 60 -1.08 3.28 -9.18
C ARG A 60 -2.05 2.14 -9.40
N GLU A 61 -2.22 1.72 -10.65
CA GLU A 61 -3.06 0.58 -10.96
C GLU A 61 -2.43 -0.32 -12.02
N PHE A 62 -2.68 -1.62 -11.90
CA PHE A 62 -2.45 -2.63 -12.92
C PHE A 62 -3.66 -3.55 -13.01
N GLU A 63 -3.81 -4.18 -14.17
CA GLU A 63 -4.85 -5.18 -14.43
C GLU A 63 -4.19 -6.51 -14.80
N VAL A 64 -4.60 -7.59 -14.15
CA VAL A 64 -4.16 -8.94 -14.48
C VAL A 64 -4.89 -9.41 -15.72
N ARG A 65 -4.15 -9.90 -16.69
CA ARG A 65 -4.69 -10.54 -17.92
C ARG A 65 -4.33 -12.01 -18.02
N GLN A 66 -3.30 -12.44 -17.28
CA GLN A 66 -2.80 -13.80 -17.25
C GLN A 66 -2.34 -14.13 -15.82
N GLU A 67 -2.51 -15.38 -15.38
CA GLU A 67 -2.14 -15.84 -14.03
C GLU A 67 -0.71 -15.47 -13.62
N ALA A 68 0.25 -15.67 -14.51
CA ALA A 68 1.67 -15.40 -14.24
C ALA A 68 1.96 -13.91 -13.93
N GLN A 69 1.07 -13.01 -14.31
CA GLN A 69 1.24 -11.57 -14.04
C GLN A 69 0.94 -11.19 -12.58
N ARG A 70 0.22 -12.02 -11.82
CA ARG A 70 -0.16 -11.71 -10.43
C ARG A 70 1.06 -11.44 -9.56
N GLU A 71 1.98 -12.40 -9.47
CA GLU A 71 3.23 -12.21 -8.71
C GLU A 71 4.08 -11.07 -9.28
N GLN A 72 4.21 -11.02 -10.60
CA GLN A 72 5.03 -10.02 -11.27
C GLN A 72 4.57 -8.60 -10.95
N PHE A 73 3.26 -8.34 -11.02
CA PHE A 73 2.72 -7.00 -10.78
C PHE A 73 2.71 -6.64 -9.30
N LEU A 74 2.37 -7.57 -8.39
CA LEU A 74 2.46 -7.35 -6.96
C LEU A 74 3.90 -6.99 -6.56
N ARG A 75 4.88 -7.76 -7.03
CA ARG A 75 6.30 -7.50 -6.76
C ARG A 75 6.75 -6.16 -7.35
N LYS A 76 6.30 -5.84 -8.56
CA LYS A 76 6.61 -4.55 -9.22
C LYS A 76 6.04 -3.36 -8.44
N LEU A 77 4.81 -3.46 -7.93
CA LEU A 77 4.20 -2.41 -7.12
C LEU A 77 4.94 -2.22 -5.80
N ALA A 78 5.22 -3.31 -5.07
CA ALA A 78 5.95 -3.27 -3.81
C ALA A 78 7.36 -2.72 -3.98
N SER A 79 8.13 -3.20 -4.98
CA SER A 79 9.50 -2.74 -5.26
C SER A 79 9.58 -1.27 -5.67
N LYS A 80 8.50 -0.71 -6.21
CA LYS A 80 8.40 0.74 -6.51
C LYS A 80 7.97 1.58 -5.31
N GLY A 81 7.91 1.00 -4.13
CA GLY A 81 7.54 1.67 -2.89
C GLY A 81 6.07 2.02 -2.78
N SER A 82 5.18 1.29 -3.45
CA SER A 82 3.75 1.40 -3.20
C SER A 82 3.42 0.83 -1.83
N ASP A 83 2.62 1.57 -1.05
CA ASP A 83 2.20 1.21 0.30
C ASP A 83 0.91 1.99 0.66
N PRO A 84 -0.23 1.32 0.85
CA PRO A 84 -0.47 -0.11 0.69
C PRO A 84 -0.55 -0.58 -0.79
N VAL A 85 -0.33 -1.88 -1.00
CA VAL A 85 -0.64 -2.57 -2.26
C VAL A 85 -1.91 -3.39 -2.06
N ILE A 86 -2.96 -3.07 -2.82
CA ILE A 86 -4.28 -3.69 -2.71
C ILE A 86 -4.44 -4.71 -3.83
N ALA A 87 -4.60 -5.97 -3.47
CA ALA A 87 -4.91 -7.07 -4.38
C ALA A 87 -6.42 -7.31 -4.42
N VAL A 88 -7.01 -7.27 -5.60
CA VAL A 88 -8.45 -7.41 -5.78
C VAL A 88 -8.78 -8.84 -6.21
N GLY A 89 -9.62 -9.53 -5.40
CA GLY A 89 -10.15 -10.85 -5.71
C GLY A 89 -9.35 -12.01 -5.11
N PHE A 90 -10.07 -13.10 -4.85
CA PHE A 90 -9.54 -14.32 -4.22
C PHE A 90 -8.42 -14.98 -5.04
N GLY A 91 -8.42 -14.83 -6.35
CA GLY A 91 -7.37 -15.36 -7.23
C GLY A 91 -5.98 -14.80 -6.96
N GLN A 92 -5.88 -13.68 -6.25
CA GLN A 92 -4.59 -13.08 -5.88
C GLN A 92 -3.93 -13.75 -4.67
N ALA A 93 -4.63 -14.58 -3.90
CA ALA A 93 -4.18 -15.03 -2.58
C ALA A 93 -2.81 -15.74 -2.60
N ALA A 94 -2.60 -16.68 -3.52
CA ALA A 94 -1.34 -17.43 -3.60
C ALA A 94 -0.16 -16.51 -3.95
N ALA A 95 -0.34 -15.66 -4.95
CA ALA A 95 0.66 -14.69 -5.37
C ALA A 95 0.97 -13.68 -4.27
N LEU A 96 -0.07 -13.15 -3.61
CA LEU A 96 0.08 -12.20 -2.52
C LEU A 96 0.81 -12.82 -1.33
N THR A 97 0.47 -14.06 -0.94
CA THR A 97 1.14 -14.77 0.16
C THR A 97 2.64 -14.87 -0.06
N LYS A 98 3.05 -15.13 -1.29
CA LYS A 98 4.46 -15.21 -1.66
C LYS A 98 5.13 -13.83 -1.63
N VAL A 99 4.55 -12.85 -2.31
CA VAL A 99 5.15 -11.51 -2.43
C VAL A 99 5.15 -10.76 -1.10
N ALA A 100 4.13 -10.89 -0.26
CA ALA A 100 4.09 -10.24 1.05
C ALA A 100 5.22 -10.72 1.98
N LYS A 101 5.63 -11.98 1.89
CA LYS A 101 6.81 -12.51 2.60
C LYS A 101 8.13 -11.93 2.09
N GLU A 102 8.23 -11.62 0.80
CA GLU A 102 9.40 -10.98 0.20
C GLU A 102 9.53 -9.50 0.61
N PHE A 103 8.41 -8.84 0.93
CA PHE A 103 8.33 -7.42 1.30
C PHE A 103 7.70 -7.21 2.68
N PRO A 104 8.35 -7.64 3.77
CA PRO A 104 7.75 -7.63 5.11
C PRO A 104 7.42 -6.24 5.64
N ASN A 105 8.05 -5.19 5.12
CA ASN A 105 7.82 -3.80 5.51
C ASN A 105 6.77 -3.08 4.66
N THR A 106 6.28 -3.71 3.60
CA THR A 106 5.19 -3.19 2.76
C THR A 106 3.85 -3.66 3.32
N LYS A 107 2.89 -2.78 3.41
CA LYS A 107 1.51 -3.13 3.77
C LYS A 107 0.76 -3.59 2.54
N PHE A 108 0.09 -4.71 2.68
CA PHE A 108 -0.78 -5.25 1.65
C PHE A 108 -2.21 -5.33 2.15
N SER A 109 -3.15 -5.37 1.21
CA SER A 109 -4.53 -5.71 1.48
C SER A 109 -5.03 -6.66 0.39
N ILE A 110 -5.91 -7.58 0.77
CA ILE A 110 -6.61 -8.44 -0.18
C ILE A 110 -8.11 -8.27 0.02
N ILE A 111 -8.85 -8.19 -1.08
CA ILE A 111 -10.31 -8.08 -1.08
C ILE A 111 -10.89 -9.42 -1.53
N ASP A 112 -11.88 -9.89 -0.76
CA ASP A 112 -12.63 -11.13 -0.99
C ASP A 112 -11.83 -12.42 -0.76
N MET A 113 -10.84 -12.37 0.15
CA MET A 113 -10.10 -13.55 0.59
C MET A 113 -9.37 -13.28 1.91
N VAL A 114 -9.00 -14.35 2.63
CA VAL A 114 -8.15 -14.27 3.81
C VAL A 114 -6.74 -14.73 3.49
N VAL A 115 -5.76 -13.89 3.83
CA VAL A 115 -4.32 -14.22 3.83
C VAL A 115 -3.77 -13.86 5.20
N ASP A 116 -3.40 -14.88 5.98
CA ASP A 116 -2.92 -14.74 7.35
C ASP A 116 -1.41 -14.42 7.37
N LEU A 117 -1.07 -13.17 7.19
CA LEU A 117 0.29 -12.64 7.30
C LEU A 117 0.27 -11.29 8.04
N PRO A 118 1.30 -10.96 8.83
CA PRO A 118 1.32 -9.77 9.69
C PRO A 118 1.25 -8.45 8.92
N ASN A 119 1.63 -8.44 7.66
CA ASN A 119 1.61 -7.25 6.79
C ASN A 119 0.48 -7.30 5.74
N VAL A 120 -0.50 -8.17 5.90
CA VAL A 120 -1.67 -8.29 5.02
C VAL A 120 -2.96 -8.05 5.78
N GLN A 121 -3.73 -7.06 5.34
CA GLN A 121 -5.11 -6.86 5.78
C GLN A 121 -6.06 -7.59 4.84
N SER A 122 -6.87 -8.50 5.37
CA SER A 122 -7.89 -9.22 4.62
C SER A 122 -9.25 -8.56 4.79
N ILE A 123 -9.96 -8.36 3.69
CA ILE A 123 -11.30 -7.78 3.65
C ILE A 123 -12.22 -8.81 3.01
N ILE A 124 -13.23 -9.24 3.74
CA ILE A 124 -14.25 -10.20 3.29
C ILE A 124 -15.63 -9.60 3.40
N PHE A 125 -16.55 -10.09 2.61
CA PHE A 125 -17.95 -9.68 2.62
C PHE A 125 -18.80 -10.72 3.35
N LYS A 126 -19.83 -10.25 4.05
CA LYS A 126 -20.83 -11.12 4.67
C LYS A 126 -21.94 -11.43 3.65
N GLU A 127 -21.64 -12.25 2.67
CA GLU A 127 -22.53 -12.54 1.55
C GLU A 127 -23.88 -13.11 1.95
N HIS A 128 -23.97 -13.74 3.13
CA HIS A 128 -25.23 -14.27 3.69
C HIS A 128 -26.17 -13.18 4.26
N GLU A 129 -25.71 -11.94 4.35
CA GLU A 129 -26.49 -10.80 4.85
C GLU A 129 -26.99 -9.89 3.70
N GLY A 130 -26.68 -10.23 2.45
CA GLY A 130 -27.04 -9.48 1.24
C GLY A 130 -28.36 -9.88 0.61
#